data_987b17a6f2d4f591d9907a84a66b9fdb
#
_entry.id   987b17a6f2d4f591d9907a84a66b9fdb
#
_cell.length_a   1.000
_cell.length_b   1.000
_cell.length_c   1.000
_cell.angle_alpha   90.00
_cell.angle_beta   90.00
_cell.angle_gamma   90.00
#
_symmetry.space_group_name_H-M   'P 1'
#
loop_
_entity.id
_entity.type
_entity.pdbx_description
1 polymer ?
#
loop_
_entity_poly.entity_id
_entity_poly.type
_entity_poly.pdbx_seq_one_letter_code
_entity_poly.pdbx_strand_id
1 'polypeptide(L)'
;MPASLFIVRATIADPAKRAAFDDWYRKDHLPWAVKAFGARKAWRCWSDTDPSWHIATYQFPDRAALDRGTTPEIMKPLVEDFDRVWPGIPRTREVMTMVEEIGAS
;
A
#
# COMPACT_ATOMS: atom_id res chain seq x y z
N MET A 1 1.62 -21.30 -7.18
CA MET A 1 0.64 -20.25 -7.45
C MET A 1 1.35 -18.92 -7.58
N PRO A 2 1.04 -18.10 -8.60
CA PRO A 2 1.69 -16.80 -8.72
C PRO A 2 1.26 -15.86 -7.60
N ALA A 3 2.21 -15.07 -7.13
CA ALA A 3 1.94 -14.06 -6.14
C ALA A 3 1.03 -12.96 -6.70
N SER A 4 0.23 -12.35 -5.83
CA SER A 4 -0.62 -11.23 -6.17
C SER A 4 -0.21 -10.01 -5.37
N LEU A 5 -0.25 -8.84 -6.00
CA LEU A 5 0.16 -7.59 -5.39
C LEU A 5 -1.00 -6.62 -5.32
N PHE A 6 -1.19 -6.00 -4.16
CA PHE A 6 -2.11 -4.90 -3.96
C PHE A 6 -1.28 -3.64 -3.78
N ILE A 7 -1.47 -2.66 -4.66
CA ILE A 7 -0.63 -1.48 -4.73
C ILE A 7 -1.49 -0.24 -4.50
N VAL A 8 -1.07 0.62 -3.57
CA VAL A 8 -1.75 1.87 -3.28
C VAL A 8 -0.78 3.02 -3.52
N ARG A 9 -1.14 3.92 -4.43
CA ARG A 9 -0.36 5.12 -4.70
C ARG A 9 -1.08 6.32 -4.12
N ALA A 10 -0.38 7.07 -3.27
CA ALA A 10 -0.87 8.33 -2.72
C ALA A 10 -0.07 9.48 -3.30
N THR A 11 -0.72 10.59 -3.60
CA THR A 11 -0.05 11.79 -4.11
C THR A 11 0.02 12.83 -3.01
N ILE A 12 1.23 13.10 -2.53
CA ILE A 12 1.49 14.09 -1.49
C ILE A 12 2.08 15.33 -2.17
N ALA A 13 1.20 16.18 -2.68
CA ALA A 13 1.59 17.33 -3.50
C ALA A 13 2.42 18.35 -2.71
N ASP A 14 2.09 18.56 -1.43
CA ASP A 14 2.80 19.51 -0.59
C ASP A 14 4.08 18.88 -0.03
N PRO A 15 5.28 19.36 -0.48
CA PRO A 15 6.54 18.78 0.02
C PRO A 15 6.70 18.86 1.54
N ALA A 16 6.09 19.86 2.18
CA ALA A 16 6.21 20.05 3.63
C ALA A 16 5.52 18.94 4.42
N LYS A 17 4.60 18.20 3.79
CA LYS A 17 3.85 17.12 4.46
C LYS A 17 4.49 15.75 4.29
N ARG A 18 5.48 15.61 3.41
CA ARG A 18 6.03 14.29 3.05
C ARG A 18 6.74 13.59 4.20
N ALA A 19 7.51 14.34 5.01
CA ALA A 19 8.21 13.73 6.14
C ALA A 19 7.23 13.20 7.19
N ALA A 20 6.18 13.95 7.51
CA ALA A 20 5.17 13.52 8.46
C ALA A 20 4.36 12.34 7.94
N PHE A 21 4.03 12.34 6.63
CA PHE A 21 3.33 11.24 5.97
C PHE A 21 4.19 9.96 6.03
N ASP A 22 5.47 10.09 5.70
CA ASP A 22 6.42 8.98 5.75
C ASP A 22 6.49 8.35 7.14
N ASP A 23 6.60 9.20 8.15
CA ASP A 23 6.72 8.76 9.54
C ASP A 23 5.44 8.07 10.02
N TRP A 24 4.27 8.65 9.71
CA TRP A 24 2.97 8.07 10.06
C TRP A 24 2.76 6.71 9.38
N TYR A 25 3.10 6.62 8.10
CA TYR A 25 2.94 5.38 7.35
C TYR A 25 3.83 4.27 7.92
N ARG A 26 5.06 4.61 8.25
CA ARG A 26 6.02 3.66 8.82
C ARG A 26 5.57 3.15 10.20
N LYS A 27 5.12 4.05 11.06
CA LYS A 27 4.81 3.71 12.46
C LYS A 27 3.43 3.10 12.63
N ASP A 28 2.44 3.61 11.92
CA ASP A 28 1.05 3.29 12.18
C ASP A 28 0.38 2.53 11.05
N HIS A 29 0.38 3.08 9.85
CA HIS A 29 -0.49 2.56 8.79
C HIS A 29 0.01 1.26 8.17
N LEU A 30 1.30 1.17 7.82
CA LEU A 30 1.82 -0.03 7.16
C LEU A 30 1.75 -1.27 8.06
N PRO A 31 2.20 -1.20 9.34
CA PRO A 31 2.08 -2.37 10.21
C PRO A 31 0.65 -2.82 10.42
N TRP A 32 -0.27 -1.87 10.56
CA TRP A 32 -1.70 -2.19 10.72
C TRP A 32 -2.26 -2.82 9.44
N ALA A 33 -1.97 -2.23 8.28
CA ALA A 33 -2.48 -2.74 7.01
C ALA A 33 -1.98 -4.15 6.71
N VAL A 34 -0.68 -4.41 6.92
CA VAL A 34 -0.10 -5.74 6.70
C VAL A 34 -0.85 -6.78 7.52
N LYS A 35 -1.09 -6.49 8.80
CA LYS A 35 -1.78 -7.40 9.71
C LYS A 35 -3.24 -7.57 9.33
N ALA A 36 -3.93 -6.47 9.05
CA ALA A 36 -5.35 -6.51 8.70
C ALA A 36 -5.60 -7.27 7.40
N PHE A 37 -4.75 -7.07 6.39
CA PHE A 37 -4.87 -7.74 5.10
C PHE A 37 -4.42 -9.20 5.15
N GLY A 38 -3.60 -9.58 6.14
CA GLY A 38 -2.94 -10.89 6.14
C GLY A 38 -1.91 -11.00 5.03
N ALA A 39 -1.28 -9.89 4.65
CA ALA A 39 -0.26 -9.89 3.61
C ALA A 39 0.98 -10.64 4.07
N ARG A 40 1.65 -11.33 3.14
CA ARG A 40 2.87 -12.07 3.42
C ARG A 40 4.03 -11.12 3.73
N LYS A 41 4.13 -10.04 2.95
CA LYS A 41 5.09 -8.97 3.17
C LYS A 41 4.60 -7.70 2.47
N ALA A 42 5.20 -6.58 2.83
CA ALA A 42 4.87 -5.30 2.25
C ALA A 42 6.11 -4.42 2.20
N TRP A 43 6.09 -3.46 1.30
CA TRP A 43 7.13 -2.45 1.21
C TRP A 43 6.51 -1.17 0.70
N ARG A 44 7.23 -0.08 0.82
CA ARG A 44 6.80 1.22 0.32
C ARG A 44 7.97 1.98 -0.24
N CYS A 45 7.68 2.80 -1.24
CA CYS A 45 8.69 3.57 -1.96
C CYS A 45 8.17 4.97 -2.22
N TRP A 46 9.07 5.93 -2.25
CA TRP A 46 8.83 7.22 -2.87
C TRP A 46 9.39 7.17 -4.29
N SER A 47 8.64 7.74 -5.24
CA SER A 47 9.10 7.78 -6.63
C SER A 47 10.22 8.80 -6.78
N ASP A 48 11.27 8.43 -7.52
CA ASP A 48 12.35 9.36 -7.85
C ASP A 48 11.99 10.26 -9.02
N THR A 49 11.08 9.81 -9.87
CA THR A 49 10.66 10.59 -11.05
C THR A 49 9.53 11.56 -10.72
N ASP A 50 8.69 11.22 -9.74
CA ASP A 50 7.67 12.12 -9.22
C ASP A 50 7.70 12.05 -7.69
N PRO A 51 8.43 12.96 -7.03
CA PRO A 51 8.61 12.91 -5.58
C PRO A 51 7.31 13.02 -4.75
N SER A 52 6.20 13.42 -5.38
CA SER A 52 4.91 13.47 -4.68
C SER A 52 4.26 12.08 -4.54
N TRP A 53 4.73 11.07 -5.27
CA TRP A 53 4.12 9.75 -5.27
C TRP A 53 4.73 8.86 -4.21
N HIS A 54 3.88 8.41 -3.30
CA HIS A 54 4.20 7.36 -2.33
C HIS A 54 3.47 6.08 -2.74
N ILE A 55 4.20 4.98 -2.85
CA ILE A 55 3.65 3.72 -3.33
C ILE A 55 3.88 2.64 -2.29
N ALA A 56 2.79 2.07 -1.78
CA ALA A 56 2.82 0.94 -0.86
C ALA A 56 2.37 -0.32 -1.59
N THR A 57 3.12 -1.40 -1.44
CA THR A 57 2.84 -2.66 -2.11
C THR A 57 2.69 -3.76 -1.06
N TYR A 58 1.62 -4.54 -1.16
CA TYR A 58 1.32 -5.66 -0.27
C TYR A 58 1.31 -6.93 -1.11
N GLN A 59 2.08 -7.93 -0.69
CA GLN A 59 2.22 -9.18 -1.44
C GLN A 59 1.46 -10.30 -0.75
N PHE A 60 0.70 -11.04 -1.56
CA PHE A 60 -0.08 -12.21 -1.13
C PHE A 60 0.38 -13.43 -1.90
N PRO A 61 0.21 -14.65 -1.35
CA PRO A 61 0.64 -15.87 -2.06
C PRO A 61 -0.11 -16.11 -3.36
N ASP A 62 -1.36 -15.64 -3.45
CA ASP A 62 -2.16 -15.76 -4.66
C ASP A 62 -3.31 -14.73 -4.63
N ARG A 63 -4.07 -14.67 -5.72
CA ARG A 63 -5.18 -13.73 -5.87
C ARG A 63 -6.31 -13.99 -4.87
N ALA A 64 -6.57 -15.26 -4.55
CA ALA A 64 -7.64 -15.59 -3.61
C ALA A 64 -7.32 -15.04 -2.21
N ALA A 65 -6.06 -15.13 -1.78
CA ALA A 65 -5.63 -14.56 -0.50
C ALA A 65 -5.77 -13.04 -0.51
N LEU A 66 -5.41 -12.39 -1.62
CA LEU A 66 -5.58 -10.95 -1.77
C LEU A 66 -7.04 -10.55 -1.66
N ASP A 67 -7.92 -11.27 -2.35
CA ASP A 67 -9.36 -10.95 -2.33
C ASP A 67 -9.94 -11.12 -0.92
N ARG A 68 -9.51 -12.15 -0.18
CA ARG A 68 -9.95 -12.35 1.20
C ARG A 68 -9.45 -11.26 2.14
N GLY A 69 -8.25 -10.74 1.87
CA GLY A 69 -7.60 -9.75 2.73
C GLY A 69 -8.04 -8.32 2.47
N THR A 70 -8.68 -8.06 1.33
CA THR A 70 -9.05 -6.69 0.93
C THR A 70 -10.55 -6.51 0.71
N THR A 71 -11.36 -7.23 1.49
CA THR A 71 -12.81 -7.04 1.46
C THR A 71 -13.19 -5.65 1.94
N PRO A 72 -14.37 -5.14 1.56
CA PRO A 72 -14.82 -3.83 2.04
C PRO A 72 -14.80 -3.70 3.56
N GLU A 73 -15.14 -4.76 4.28
CA GLU A 73 -15.16 -4.75 5.75
C GLU A 73 -13.76 -4.57 6.33
N ILE A 74 -12.76 -5.22 5.74
CA ILE A 74 -11.36 -5.09 6.18
C ILE A 74 -10.80 -3.73 5.80
N MET A 75 -11.10 -3.25 4.60
CA MET A 75 -10.58 -1.98 4.08
C MET A 75 -11.16 -0.77 4.81
N LYS A 76 -12.41 -0.83 5.23
CA LYS A 76 -13.14 0.34 5.72
C LYS A 76 -12.43 1.07 6.87
N PRO A 77 -12.03 0.41 7.98
CA PRO A 77 -11.38 1.14 9.06
C PRO A 77 -10.03 1.76 8.66
N LEU A 78 -9.31 1.11 7.74
CA LEU A 78 -8.04 1.63 7.25
C LEU A 78 -8.26 2.89 6.40
N VAL A 79 -9.27 2.87 5.53
CA VAL A 79 -9.62 4.02 4.69
C VAL A 79 -10.10 5.19 5.55
N GLU A 80 -10.96 4.91 6.53
CA GLU A 80 -11.48 5.95 7.42
C GLU A 80 -10.36 6.61 8.22
N ASP A 81 -9.41 5.83 8.74
CA ASP A 81 -8.28 6.37 9.49
C ASP A 81 -7.37 7.20 8.60
N PHE A 82 -7.08 6.72 7.39
CA PHE A 82 -6.28 7.47 6.43
C PHE A 82 -6.94 8.82 6.11
N ASP A 83 -8.23 8.82 5.82
CA ASP A 83 -8.94 10.04 5.45
C ASP A 83 -9.07 11.02 6.62
N ARG A 84 -9.11 10.50 7.84
CA ARG A 84 -9.14 11.32 9.06
C ARG A 84 -7.81 12.02 9.29
N VAL A 85 -6.71 11.31 9.12
CA VAL A 85 -5.36 11.84 9.37
C VAL A 85 -4.87 12.70 8.20
N TRP A 86 -5.17 12.27 6.97
CA TRP A 86 -4.70 12.91 5.74
C TRP A 86 -5.87 13.24 4.82
N PRO A 87 -6.75 14.19 5.21
CA PRO A 87 -7.91 14.52 4.38
C PRO A 87 -7.48 15.10 3.05
N GLY A 88 -8.17 14.69 1.98
CA GLY A 88 -7.96 15.23 0.66
C GLY A 88 -6.77 14.68 -0.11
N ILE A 89 -6.04 13.69 0.42
CA ILE A 89 -4.91 13.07 -0.29
C ILE A 89 -5.46 12.11 -1.35
N PRO A 90 -5.18 12.35 -2.65
CA PRO A 90 -5.62 11.44 -3.72
C PRO A 90 -4.90 10.10 -3.64
N ARG A 91 -5.64 9.02 -3.89
CA ARG A 91 -5.07 7.67 -3.91
C ARG A 91 -5.61 6.90 -5.09
N THR A 92 -4.77 6.03 -5.65
CA THR A 92 -5.17 5.05 -6.66
C THR A 92 -4.79 3.66 -6.17
N ARG A 93 -5.52 2.67 -6.63
CA ARG A 93 -5.29 1.26 -6.29
C ARG A 93 -5.06 0.46 -7.54
N GLU A 94 -4.19 -0.55 -7.42
CA GLU A 94 -3.89 -1.47 -8.51
C GLU A 94 -3.76 -2.87 -7.94
N VAL A 95 -4.29 -3.86 -8.66
CA VAL A 95 -4.11 -5.27 -8.33
C VAL A 95 -3.34 -5.89 -9.48
N MET A 96 -2.22 -6.54 -9.17
CA MET A 96 -1.37 -7.16 -10.17
C MET A 96 -1.12 -8.62 -9.82
N THR A 97 -1.07 -9.46 -10.83
CA THR A 97 -0.64 -10.85 -10.68
C THR A 97 0.77 -10.98 -11.24
N MET A 98 1.67 -11.52 -10.43
CA MET A 98 3.05 -11.72 -10.87
C MET A 98 3.08 -12.80 -11.96
N VAL A 99 3.63 -12.47 -13.11
CA VAL A 99 3.71 -13.38 -14.23
C VAL A 99 4.97 -14.23 -14.12
N GLU A 100 6.05 -13.60 -13.72
CA GLU A 100 7.35 -14.25 -13.68
C GLU A 100 8.26 -13.54 -12.70
N GLU A 101 9.06 -14.29 -11.99
CA GLU A 101 10.10 -13.75 -11.12
C GLU A 101 11.38 -14.50 -11.43
N ILE A 102 12.47 -13.78 -11.67
CA ILE A 102 13.77 -14.39 -11.92
C ILE A 102 14.81 -13.67 -11.07
N GLY A 103 15.64 -14.44 -10.42
CA GLY A 103 16.71 -13.88 -9.61
C GLY A 103 17.98 -13.71 -10.44
N ALA A 104 18.72 -12.63 -10.17
CA ALA A 104 20.03 -12.43 -10.75
C ALA A 104 21.05 -13.30 -10.00
N SER A 105 21.98 -13.88 -10.74
CA SER A 105 23.03 -14.72 -10.16
C SER A 105 24.38 -14.00 -10.17
#